data_fbb71aee04d40a028a91eaed6978094a
#
_entry.id   fbb71aee04d40a028a91eaed6978094a
#
_cell.length_a   1.000
_cell.length_b   1.000
_cell.length_c   1.000
_cell.angle_alpha   90.00
_cell.angle_beta   90.00
_cell.angle_gamma   90.00
#
_symmetry.space_group_name_H-M   'P 1'
#
loop_
_entity.id
_entity.type
_entity.pdbx_description
1 polymer ?
#
loop_
_entity_poly.entity_id
_entity_poly.type
_entity_poly.pdbx_seq_one_letter_code
_entity_poly.pdbx_strand_id
1 'polypeptide(L)'
;MAEESNEEKTEAPSEKKRHDAREKGNVAKSTEINSVIILLTALFMMKILGPWIIKELSSSIVEFMKNVSETQMDYSRLMMLMRKALILLVKTAAPIAGGIMLMGVVANVVQVGFLFTLKPLMPKLEKINPVSGFSRFFSMRSIVETLKNIVKLVLIICVAYITLKKEFLTMLTLADASVLSIWAYVLAVSYKVILRIALAMVIIAILDYAYQRFEHEKQLKM
;
A
#
# COMPACT_ATOMS: atom_id res chain seq x y z
N MET A 1 30.58 8.93 27.04
CA MET A 1 31.01 10.15 26.36
C MET A 1 32.00 9.74 25.30
N ALA A 2 31.56 9.59 24.08
CA ALA A 2 32.44 9.53 22.91
C ALA A 2 31.92 10.66 22.04
N GLU A 3 32.66 11.75 21.99
CA GLU A 3 32.54 12.80 20.98
C GLU A 3 32.79 12.12 19.63
N GLU A 4 31.70 11.81 18.91
CA GLU A 4 31.85 11.53 17.48
C GLU A 4 32.31 12.83 16.84
N SER A 5 33.62 12.87 16.53
CA SER A 5 34.28 13.92 15.78
C SER A 5 33.42 14.20 14.53
N ASN A 6 33.01 15.46 14.41
CA ASN A 6 32.37 16.04 13.21
C ASN A 6 33.37 16.18 12.04
N GLU A 7 34.23 15.18 11.84
CA GLU A 7 35.00 15.07 10.62
C GLU A 7 34.01 14.72 9.49
N GLU A 8 33.91 15.60 8.53
CA GLU A 8 33.11 15.39 7.33
C GLU A 8 33.61 14.11 6.64
N LYS A 9 32.83 13.06 6.75
CA LYS A 9 33.09 11.77 6.08
C LYS A 9 33.03 11.99 4.58
N THR A 10 34.18 12.22 3.98
CA THR A 10 34.32 12.63 2.57
C THR A 10 34.60 11.47 1.62
N GLU A 11 35.18 10.37 2.13
CA GLU A 11 35.56 9.26 1.28
C GLU A 11 34.40 8.34 0.93
N ALA A 12 34.40 7.87 -0.33
CA ALA A 12 33.38 6.95 -0.82
C ALA A 12 33.45 5.60 -0.05
N PRO A 13 32.30 5.00 0.29
CA PRO A 13 32.27 3.74 1.03
C PRO A 13 32.91 2.61 0.23
N SER A 14 33.78 1.83 0.87
CA SER A 14 34.38 0.64 0.25
C SER A 14 33.33 -0.42 -0.07
N GLU A 15 33.60 -1.29 -1.05
CA GLU A 15 32.69 -2.40 -1.41
C GLU A 15 32.41 -3.32 -0.24
N LYS A 16 33.42 -3.59 0.60
CA LYS A 16 33.27 -4.37 1.82
C LYS A 16 32.25 -3.75 2.77
N LYS A 17 32.30 -2.44 2.98
CA LYS A 17 31.36 -1.74 3.87
C LYS A 17 29.93 -1.77 3.32
N ARG A 18 29.76 -1.66 1.99
CA ARG A 18 28.47 -1.83 1.34
C ARG A 18 27.92 -3.24 1.51
N HIS A 19 28.78 -4.25 1.37
CA HIS A 19 28.42 -5.65 1.55
C HIS A 19 28.01 -5.94 3.00
N ASP A 20 28.80 -5.49 3.99
CA ASP A 20 28.51 -5.65 5.41
C ASP A 20 27.19 -4.95 5.82
N ALA A 21 26.94 -3.75 5.28
CA ALA A 21 25.67 -3.05 5.50
C ALA A 21 24.49 -3.86 4.93
N ARG A 22 24.64 -4.40 3.73
CA ARG A 22 23.64 -5.24 3.07
C ARG A 22 23.37 -6.51 3.87
N GLU A 23 24.39 -7.21 4.35
CA GLU A 23 24.22 -8.38 5.20
C GLU A 23 23.49 -8.10 6.52
N LYS A 24 23.68 -6.89 7.09
CA LYS A 24 22.97 -6.42 8.28
C LYS A 24 21.53 -6.00 7.99
N GLY A 25 21.09 -6.09 6.73
CA GLY A 25 19.77 -5.65 6.30
C GLY A 25 19.62 -4.13 6.21
N ASN A 26 20.72 -3.37 6.26
CA ASN A 26 20.74 -1.92 6.08
C ASN A 26 20.87 -1.63 4.58
N VAL A 27 19.73 -1.43 3.93
CA VAL A 27 19.61 -1.21 2.48
C VAL A 27 18.73 0.01 2.20
N ALA A 28 19.02 0.73 1.13
CA ALA A 28 18.17 1.81 0.68
C ALA A 28 16.86 1.23 0.13
N LYS A 29 15.74 1.56 0.76
CA LYS A 29 14.41 1.18 0.28
C LYS A 29 13.42 2.31 0.55
N SER A 30 12.53 2.57 -0.39
CA SER A 30 11.39 3.47 -0.20
C SER A 30 10.13 2.67 0.07
N THR A 31 9.47 2.97 1.17
CA THR A 31 8.14 2.42 1.48
C THR A 31 7.08 2.99 0.53
N GLU A 32 7.32 4.19 -0.02
CA GLU A 32 6.42 4.86 -0.95
C GLU A 32 6.31 4.12 -2.28
N ILE A 33 7.44 3.63 -2.83
CA ILE A 33 7.42 2.82 -4.05
C ILE A 33 6.58 1.56 -3.83
N ASN A 34 6.77 0.85 -2.71
CA ASN A 34 5.98 -0.34 -2.41
C ASN A 34 4.49 -0.01 -2.31
N SER A 35 4.14 1.07 -1.60
CA SER A 35 2.75 1.50 -1.44
C SER A 35 2.10 1.84 -2.77
N VAL A 36 2.80 2.55 -3.65
CA VAL A 36 2.30 2.93 -4.98
C VAL A 36 2.15 1.72 -5.89
N ILE A 37 3.11 0.79 -5.90
CA ILE A 37 3.03 -0.44 -6.71
C ILE A 37 1.84 -1.29 -6.23
N ILE A 38 1.67 -1.47 -4.92
CA ILE A 38 0.54 -2.20 -4.34
C ILE A 38 -0.79 -1.53 -4.72
N LEU A 39 -0.90 -0.20 -4.61
CA LEU A 39 -2.09 0.55 -4.94
C LEU A 39 -2.44 0.43 -6.43
N LEU A 40 -1.48 0.60 -7.33
CA LEU A 40 -1.68 0.45 -8.77
C LEU A 40 -2.06 -1.00 -9.13
N THR A 41 -1.44 -1.98 -8.48
CA THR A 41 -1.80 -3.40 -8.67
C THR A 41 -3.23 -3.66 -8.21
N ALA A 42 -3.64 -3.15 -7.06
CA ALA A 42 -5.00 -3.29 -6.55
C ALA A 42 -6.02 -2.67 -7.52
N LEU A 43 -5.75 -1.45 -8.03
CA LEU A 43 -6.59 -0.78 -9.02
C LEU A 43 -6.70 -1.59 -10.32
N PHE A 44 -5.58 -2.12 -10.80
CA PHE A 44 -5.54 -2.93 -12.02
C PHE A 44 -6.33 -4.22 -11.84
N MET A 45 -6.13 -4.92 -10.72
CA MET A 45 -6.88 -6.13 -10.39
C MET A 45 -8.38 -5.85 -10.27
N MET A 46 -8.76 -4.76 -9.58
CA MET A 46 -10.17 -4.36 -9.46
C MET A 46 -10.80 -4.05 -10.81
N LYS A 47 -10.06 -3.42 -11.74
CA LYS A 47 -10.56 -3.13 -13.08
C LYS A 47 -10.82 -4.40 -13.89
N ILE A 48 -9.93 -5.39 -13.80
CA ILE A 48 -10.03 -6.65 -14.57
C ILE A 48 -11.02 -7.61 -13.92
N LEU A 49 -10.88 -7.85 -12.63
CA LEU A 49 -11.67 -8.85 -11.91
C LEU A 49 -12.99 -8.31 -11.37
N GLY A 50 -13.14 -6.99 -11.25
CA GLY A 50 -14.32 -6.34 -10.68
C GLY A 50 -15.64 -6.78 -11.31
N PRO A 51 -15.79 -6.74 -12.65
CA PRO A 51 -17.02 -7.19 -13.32
C PRO A 51 -17.36 -8.65 -13.04
N TRP A 52 -16.35 -9.51 -13.01
CA TRP A 52 -16.51 -10.92 -12.67
C TRP A 52 -16.92 -11.10 -11.19
N ILE A 53 -16.30 -10.39 -10.27
CA ILE A 53 -16.64 -10.43 -8.83
C ILE A 53 -18.08 -9.97 -8.61
N ILE A 54 -18.51 -8.88 -9.24
CA ILE A 54 -19.89 -8.37 -9.14
C ILE A 54 -20.86 -9.44 -9.62
N LYS A 55 -20.56 -10.10 -10.75
CA LYS A 55 -21.40 -11.18 -11.30
C LYS A 55 -21.51 -12.36 -10.33
N GLU A 56 -20.38 -12.82 -9.76
CA GLU A 56 -20.35 -13.93 -8.80
C GLU A 56 -21.12 -13.59 -7.51
N LEU A 57 -20.94 -12.38 -6.98
CA LEU A 57 -21.66 -11.93 -5.79
C LEU A 57 -23.17 -11.82 -6.07
N SER A 58 -23.55 -11.18 -7.17
CA SER A 58 -24.97 -11.02 -7.53
C SER A 58 -25.66 -12.37 -7.73
N SER A 59 -25.04 -13.31 -8.45
CA SER A 59 -25.60 -14.64 -8.65
C SER A 59 -25.75 -15.41 -7.34
N SER A 60 -24.77 -15.29 -6.45
CA SER A 60 -24.80 -15.94 -5.14
C SER A 60 -25.88 -15.35 -4.23
N ILE A 61 -26.09 -14.03 -4.27
CA ILE A 61 -27.17 -13.37 -3.50
C ILE A 61 -28.54 -13.83 -4.02
N VAL A 62 -28.73 -13.87 -5.34
CA VAL A 62 -29.99 -14.34 -5.94
C VAL A 62 -30.26 -15.81 -5.59
N GLU A 63 -29.23 -16.68 -5.65
CA GLU A 63 -29.35 -18.08 -5.24
C GLU A 63 -29.71 -18.21 -3.75
N PHE A 64 -29.05 -17.42 -2.90
CA PHE A 64 -29.35 -17.39 -1.47
C PHE A 64 -30.81 -16.97 -1.21
N MET A 65 -31.27 -15.89 -1.81
CA MET A 65 -32.64 -15.39 -1.64
C MET A 65 -33.70 -16.39 -2.08
N LYS A 66 -33.49 -17.07 -3.20
CA LYS A 66 -34.38 -18.14 -3.67
C LYS A 66 -34.45 -19.30 -2.67
N ASN A 67 -33.32 -19.72 -2.17
CA ASN A 67 -33.23 -20.88 -1.27
C ASN A 67 -33.73 -20.59 0.14
N VAL A 68 -33.69 -19.36 0.64
CA VAL A 68 -34.18 -19.00 1.99
C VAL A 68 -35.70 -19.04 2.06
N SER A 69 -36.39 -18.72 0.96
CA SER A 69 -37.85 -18.65 0.88
C SER A 69 -38.54 -20.03 0.96
N GLU A 70 -37.86 -21.12 0.63
CA GLU A 70 -38.52 -22.40 0.32
C GLU A 70 -38.43 -23.47 1.43
N THR A 71 -37.67 -23.30 2.54
CA THR A 71 -37.42 -24.43 3.46
C THR A 71 -37.05 -24.02 4.88
N GLN A 72 -37.40 -24.88 5.83
CA GLN A 72 -36.98 -24.75 7.24
C GLN A 72 -35.45 -24.76 7.36
N MET A 73 -34.92 -23.89 8.23
CA MET A 73 -33.49 -23.80 8.52
C MET A 73 -33.08 -24.92 9.48
N ASP A 74 -32.45 -25.96 8.94
CA ASP A 74 -31.78 -27.01 9.71
C ASP A 74 -30.28 -26.76 9.82
N TYR A 75 -29.62 -27.36 10.83
CA TYR A 75 -28.17 -27.24 11.08
C TYR A 75 -27.34 -27.61 9.85
N SER A 76 -27.70 -28.68 9.17
CA SER A 76 -27.01 -29.14 7.96
C SER A 76 -27.03 -28.09 6.85
N ARG A 77 -28.17 -27.42 6.72
CA ARG A 77 -28.34 -26.35 5.71
C ARG A 77 -27.56 -25.09 6.06
N LEU A 78 -27.55 -24.73 7.35
CA LEU A 78 -26.70 -23.62 7.81
C LEU A 78 -25.21 -23.87 7.48
N MET A 79 -24.71 -25.07 7.77
CA MET A 79 -23.33 -25.45 7.45
C MET A 79 -23.04 -25.40 5.95
N MET A 80 -23.97 -25.84 5.11
CA MET A 80 -23.84 -25.76 3.66
C MET A 80 -23.78 -24.31 3.18
N LEU A 81 -24.62 -23.43 3.70
CA LEU A 81 -24.61 -21.99 3.36
C LEU A 81 -23.31 -21.31 3.82
N MET A 82 -22.83 -21.59 5.03
CA MET A 82 -21.54 -21.07 5.50
C MET A 82 -20.38 -21.55 4.62
N ARG A 83 -20.37 -22.81 4.21
CA ARG A 83 -19.35 -23.35 3.28
C ARG A 83 -19.41 -22.64 1.92
N LYS A 84 -20.61 -22.45 1.36
CA LYS A 84 -20.77 -21.71 0.09
C LYS A 84 -20.27 -20.27 0.22
N ALA A 85 -20.62 -19.57 1.30
CA ALA A 85 -20.15 -18.20 1.56
C ALA A 85 -18.62 -18.13 1.69
N LEU A 86 -18.00 -19.08 2.40
CA LEU A 86 -16.55 -19.16 2.53
C LEU A 86 -15.86 -19.42 1.18
N ILE A 87 -16.38 -20.34 0.39
CA ILE A 87 -15.86 -20.63 -0.96
C ILE A 87 -15.96 -19.38 -1.85
N LEU A 88 -17.10 -18.69 -1.81
CA LEU A 88 -17.32 -17.45 -2.55
C LEU A 88 -16.30 -16.38 -2.14
N LEU A 89 -16.10 -16.17 -0.83
CA LEU A 89 -15.12 -15.22 -0.29
C LEU A 89 -13.70 -15.56 -0.76
N VAL A 90 -13.29 -16.81 -0.64
CA VAL A 90 -11.95 -17.23 -1.11
C VAL A 90 -11.84 -17.06 -2.63
N LYS A 91 -12.83 -17.49 -3.39
CA LYS A 91 -12.84 -17.39 -4.86
C LYS A 91 -12.71 -15.94 -5.34
N THR A 92 -13.38 -15.00 -4.69
CA THR A 92 -13.39 -13.59 -5.09
C THR A 92 -12.22 -12.79 -4.51
N ALA A 93 -11.80 -13.05 -3.27
CA ALA A 93 -10.74 -12.31 -2.60
C ALA A 93 -9.33 -12.82 -2.91
N ALA A 94 -9.14 -14.15 -3.04
CA ALA A 94 -7.82 -14.73 -3.20
C ALA A 94 -7.07 -14.27 -4.47
N PRO A 95 -7.70 -14.11 -5.65
CA PRO A 95 -6.98 -13.60 -6.82
C PRO A 95 -6.44 -12.19 -6.62
N ILE A 96 -7.23 -11.30 -5.98
CA ILE A 96 -6.80 -9.93 -5.69
C ILE A 96 -5.68 -9.93 -4.64
N ALA A 97 -5.89 -10.62 -3.53
CA ALA A 97 -4.89 -10.71 -2.46
C ALA A 97 -3.59 -11.35 -2.95
N GLY A 98 -3.67 -12.41 -3.73
CA GLY A 98 -2.53 -13.08 -4.34
C GLY A 98 -1.75 -12.17 -5.30
N GLY A 99 -2.45 -11.42 -6.16
CA GLY A 99 -1.83 -10.46 -7.05
C GLY A 99 -1.11 -9.33 -6.30
N ILE A 100 -1.76 -8.77 -5.27
CA ILE A 100 -1.17 -7.73 -4.42
C ILE A 100 0.07 -8.27 -3.67
N MET A 101 -0.03 -9.46 -3.10
CA MET A 101 1.06 -10.09 -2.37
C MET A 101 2.26 -10.38 -3.29
N LEU A 102 2.01 -10.92 -4.48
CA LEU A 102 3.04 -11.18 -5.49
C LEU A 102 3.75 -9.89 -5.89
N MET A 103 3.00 -8.84 -6.21
CA MET A 103 3.57 -7.56 -6.61
C MET A 103 4.28 -6.84 -5.45
N GLY A 104 3.82 -7.01 -4.22
CA GLY A 104 4.54 -6.53 -3.03
C GLY A 104 5.90 -7.19 -2.86
N VAL A 105 6.00 -8.51 -3.09
CA VAL A 105 7.27 -9.23 -3.08
C VAL A 105 8.16 -8.76 -4.23
N VAL A 106 7.63 -8.69 -5.45
CA VAL A 106 8.38 -8.20 -6.62
C VAL A 106 8.92 -6.79 -6.39
N ALA A 107 8.10 -5.86 -5.88
CA ALA A 107 8.50 -4.49 -5.58
C ALA A 107 9.66 -4.43 -4.58
N ASN A 108 9.65 -5.25 -3.54
CA ASN A 108 10.75 -5.34 -2.57
C ASN A 108 12.01 -5.93 -3.22
N VAL A 109 11.88 -7.00 -3.99
CA VAL A 109 13.03 -7.65 -4.65
C VAL A 109 13.66 -6.71 -5.69
N VAL A 110 12.87 -5.95 -6.45
CA VAL A 110 13.39 -4.98 -7.43
C VAL A 110 14.15 -3.84 -6.75
N GLN A 111 13.70 -3.38 -5.58
CA GLN A 111 14.37 -2.28 -4.85
C GLN A 111 15.67 -2.71 -4.17
N VAL A 112 15.65 -3.86 -3.50
CA VAL A 112 16.73 -4.29 -2.58
C VAL A 112 17.60 -5.38 -3.19
N GLY A 113 17.09 -6.05 -4.23
CA GLY A 113 17.62 -7.30 -4.75
C GLY A 113 17.22 -8.47 -3.85
N PHE A 114 17.64 -9.65 -4.27
CA PHE A 114 17.41 -10.85 -3.47
C PHE A 114 18.35 -10.86 -2.27
N LEU A 115 17.80 -10.64 -1.07
CA LEU A 115 18.54 -10.60 0.20
C LEU A 115 17.83 -11.47 1.22
N PHE A 116 18.46 -12.57 1.60
CA PHE A 116 17.99 -13.45 2.66
C PHE A 116 18.91 -13.32 3.87
N THR A 117 18.48 -12.62 4.92
CA THR A 117 19.24 -12.45 6.15
C THR A 117 18.32 -12.48 7.37
N LEU A 118 18.76 -13.23 8.39
CA LEU A 118 18.06 -13.32 9.68
C LEU A 118 18.60 -12.29 10.70
N LYS A 119 19.67 -11.58 10.39
CA LYS A 119 20.32 -10.62 11.30
C LYS A 119 19.38 -9.50 11.81
N PRO A 120 18.44 -8.94 10.98
CA PRO A 120 17.49 -7.93 11.46
C PRO A 120 16.45 -8.46 12.45
N LEU A 121 16.18 -9.78 12.43
CA LEU A 121 15.19 -10.43 13.29
C LEU A 121 15.74 -10.77 14.68
N MET A 122 17.06 -10.73 14.87
CA MET A 122 17.65 -10.98 16.17
C MET A 122 17.28 -9.87 17.16
N PRO A 123 16.72 -10.21 18.34
CA PRO A 123 16.34 -9.23 19.34
C PRO A 123 17.60 -8.50 19.87
N LYS A 124 17.58 -7.18 19.79
CA LYS A 124 18.62 -6.31 20.36
C LYS A 124 18.03 -5.61 21.56
N LEU A 125 18.50 -5.95 22.77
CA LEU A 125 18.03 -5.37 24.04
C LEU A 125 18.18 -3.85 24.08
N GLU A 126 19.19 -3.30 23.37
CA GLU A 126 19.40 -1.85 23.23
C GLU A 126 18.23 -1.12 22.55
N LYS A 127 17.44 -1.82 21.73
CA LYS A 127 16.27 -1.23 21.05
C LYS A 127 15.02 -1.14 21.94
N ILE A 128 15.04 -1.78 23.10
CA ILE A 128 13.89 -1.85 24.02
C ILE A 128 13.95 -0.71 25.07
N ASN A 129 15.03 0.08 25.10
CA ASN A 129 15.14 1.21 26.04
C ASN A 129 14.14 2.33 25.71
N PRO A 130 13.15 2.62 26.59
CA PRO A 130 12.12 3.62 26.31
C PRO A 130 12.68 5.04 26.25
N VAL A 131 13.75 5.35 26.98
CA VAL A 131 14.37 6.68 26.98
C VAL A 131 15.00 7.01 25.63
N SER A 132 15.69 6.05 25.03
CA SER A 132 16.25 6.20 23.67
C SER A 132 15.16 6.23 22.58
N GLY A 133 13.99 5.62 22.84
CA GLY A 133 12.81 5.71 21.99
C GLY A 133 12.25 7.12 21.97
N PHE A 134 12.08 7.74 23.13
CA PHE A 134 11.49 9.06 23.24
C PHE A 134 12.33 10.16 22.55
N SER A 135 13.65 10.11 22.67
CA SER A 135 14.55 11.06 22.02
C SER A 135 14.52 10.97 20.48
N ARG A 136 14.16 9.81 19.91
CA ARG A 136 14.02 9.64 18.46
C ARG A 136 12.80 10.37 17.88
N PHE A 137 11.71 10.52 18.63
CA PHE A 137 10.53 11.27 18.19
C PHE A 137 10.84 12.74 17.94
N PHE A 138 11.75 13.33 18.70
CA PHE A 138 12.16 14.73 18.57
C PHE A 138 13.44 14.92 17.75
N SER A 139 13.88 13.91 17.03
CA SER A 139 15.05 14.00 16.16
C SER A 139 14.73 14.84 14.91
N MET A 140 15.73 15.56 14.37
CA MET A 140 15.60 16.31 13.10
C MET A 140 15.13 15.40 11.96
N ARG A 141 15.51 14.14 11.98
CA ARG A 141 15.06 13.15 11.00
C ARG A 141 13.55 12.92 11.09
N SER A 142 13.01 12.78 12.30
CA SER A 142 11.56 12.60 12.52
C SER A 142 10.76 13.82 12.05
N ILE A 143 11.28 15.02 12.27
CA ILE A 143 10.65 16.28 11.81
C ILE A 143 10.60 16.30 10.27
N VAL A 144 11.69 15.96 9.59
CA VAL A 144 11.74 15.90 8.12
C VAL A 144 10.78 14.85 7.57
N GLU A 145 10.71 13.66 8.18
CA GLU A 145 9.77 12.61 7.79
C GLU A 145 8.31 13.06 7.98
N THR A 146 8.01 13.74 9.09
CA THR A 146 6.68 14.31 9.35
C THR A 146 6.31 15.37 8.31
N LEU A 147 7.22 16.28 7.99
CA LEU A 147 6.99 17.31 6.97
C LEU A 147 6.71 16.70 5.59
N LYS A 148 7.49 15.69 5.19
CA LYS A 148 7.23 14.92 3.96
C LYS A 148 5.83 14.29 3.95
N ASN A 149 5.39 13.74 5.08
CA ASN A 149 4.06 13.13 5.19
C ASN A 149 2.94 14.19 5.09
N ILE A 150 3.15 15.38 5.65
CA ILE A 150 2.21 16.51 5.50
C ILE A 150 2.11 16.94 4.04
N VAL A 151 3.24 17.14 3.35
CA VAL A 151 3.26 17.52 1.92
C VAL A 151 2.51 16.47 1.07
N LYS A 152 2.72 15.19 1.37
CA LYS A 152 2.02 14.07 0.71
C LYS A 152 0.51 14.15 0.93
N LEU A 153 0.08 14.38 2.17
CA LEU A 153 -1.34 14.50 2.51
C LEU A 153 -1.99 15.66 1.75
N VAL A 154 -1.34 16.83 1.74
CA VAL A 154 -1.81 18.01 1.01
C VAL A 154 -1.95 17.71 -0.48
N LEU A 155 -0.95 17.03 -1.08
CA LEU A 155 -1.01 16.65 -2.50
C LEU A 155 -2.19 15.72 -2.78
N ILE A 156 -2.42 14.70 -1.95
CA ILE A 156 -3.56 13.78 -2.09
C ILE A 156 -4.88 14.54 -2.04
N ILE A 157 -5.04 15.43 -1.06
CA ILE A 157 -6.24 16.25 -0.90
C ILE A 157 -6.45 17.16 -2.12
N CYS A 158 -5.41 17.83 -2.61
CA CYS A 158 -5.48 18.69 -3.78
C CYS A 158 -5.89 17.92 -5.04
N VAL A 159 -5.28 16.75 -5.29
CA VAL A 159 -5.62 15.91 -6.46
C VAL A 159 -7.05 15.40 -6.37
N ALA A 160 -7.50 14.94 -5.20
CA ALA A 160 -8.86 14.51 -4.96
C ALA A 160 -9.85 15.68 -5.18
N TYR A 161 -9.60 16.84 -4.60
CA TYR A 161 -10.44 18.03 -4.72
C TYR A 161 -10.57 18.48 -6.18
N ILE A 162 -9.45 18.61 -6.90
CA ILE A 162 -9.45 19.01 -8.31
C ILE A 162 -10.22 18.01 -9.17
N THR A 163 -10.10 16.72 -8.86
CA THR A 163 -10.79 15.67 -9.60
C THR A 163 -12.31 15.72 -9.34
N LEU A 164 -12.72 15.78 -8.07
CA LEU A 164 -14.12 15.83 -7.68
C LEU A 164 -14.80 17.12 -8.14
N LYS A 165 -14.12 18.27 -8.06
CA LYS A 165 -14.64 19.55 -8.55
C LYS A 165 -15.01 19.49 -10.05
N LYS A 166 -14.22 18.78 -10.86
CA LYS A 166 -14.52 18.60 -12.29
C LYS A 166 -15.75 17.71 -12.55
N GLU A 167 -16.04 16.79 -11.65
CA GLU A 167 -17.20 15.88 -11.76
C GLU A 167 -18.47 16.48 -11.15
N PHE A 168 -18.36 17.61 -10.41
CA PHE A 168 -19.48 18.19 -9.65
C PHE A 168 -20.71 18.50 -10.51
N LEU A 169 -20.52 19.13 -11.69
CA LEU A 169 -21.62 19.45 -12.59
C LEU A 169 -22.29 18.18 -13.13
N THR A 170 -21.52 17.14 -13.41
CA THR A 170 -22.05 15.86 -13.88
C THR A 170 -22.83 15.13 -12.78
N MET A 171 -22.42 15.30 -11.50
CA MET A 171 -23.19 14.76 -10.38
C MET A 171 -24.60 15.33 -10.28
N LEU A 172 -24.78 16.60 -10.62
CA LEU A 172 -26.10 17.23 -10.58
C LEU A 172 -27.07 16.63 -11.64
N THR A 173 -26.54 16.16 -12.77
CA THR A 173 -27.37 15.52 -13.83
C THR A 173 -27.80 14.10 -13.47
N LEU A 174 -27.30 13.53 -12.37
CA LEU A 174 -27.67 12.18 -11.92
C LEU A 174 -28.99 12.15 -11.13
N ALA A 175 -29.58 13.30 -10.81
CA ALA A 175 -30.84 13.36 -10.07
C ALA A 175 -31.99 12.58 -10.74
N ASP A 176 -32.02 12.57 -12.08
CA ASP A 176 -33.02 11.87 -12.89
C ASP A 176 -32.53 10.50 -13.40
N ALA A 177 -31.35 10.04 -12.97
CA ALA A 177 -30.74 8.82 -13.47
C ALA A 177 -31.24 7.58 -12.70
N SER A 178 -31.19 6.42 -13.37
CA SER A 178 -31.48 5.15 -12.71
C SER A 178 -30.46 4.84 -11.61
N VAL A 179 -30.87 4.11 -10.57
CA VAL A 179 -30.00 3.67 -9.46
C VAL A 179 -28.73 2.97 -9.98
N LEU A 180 -28.88 2.13 -11.03
CA LEU A 180 -27.75 1.43 -11.63
C LEU A 180 -26.75 2.40 -12.27
N SER A 181 -27.24 3.44 -12.96
CA SER A 181 -26.41 4.49 -13.58
C SER A 181 -25.66 5.29 -12.53
N ILE A 182 -26.32 5.62 -11.41
CA ILE A 182 -25.69 6.31 -10.28
C ILE A 182 -24.53 5.46 -9.72
N TRP A 183 -24.75 4.17 -9.46
CA TRP A 183 -23.71 3.27 -8.97
C TRP A 183 -22.54 3.13 -9.96
N ALA A 184 -22.83 2.96 -11.25
CA ALA A 184 -21.79 2.88 -12.27
C ALA A 184 -20.94 4.17 -12.31
N TYR A 185 -21.59 5.33 -12.21
CA TYR A 185 -20.89 6.61 -12.16
C TYR A 185 -20.02 6.77 -10.90
N VAL A 186 -20.56 6.45 -9.72
CA VAL A 186 -19.80 6.52 -8.46
C VAL A 186 -18.56 5.64 -8.53
N LEU A 187 -18.67 4.42 -9.03
CA LEU A 187 -17.53 3.52 -9.19
C LEU A 187 -16.51 4.08 -10.19
N ALA A 188 -16.97 4.63 -11.32
CA ALA A 188 -16.10 5.23 -12.33
C ALA A 188 -15.35 6.45 -11.80
N VAL A 189 -16.02 7.35 -11.08
CA VAL A 189 -15.40 8.53 -10.46
C VAL A 189 -14.43 8.13 -9.35
N SER A 190 -14.82 7.18 -8.50
CA SER A 190 -13.93 6.65 -7.44
C SER A 190 -12.65 6.06 -8.03
N TYR A 191 -12.77 5.23 -9.07
CA TYR A 191 -11.62 4.69 -9.79
C TYR A 191 -10.73 5.79 -10.36
N LYS A 192 -11.33 6.82 -11.00
CA LYS A 192 -10.62 7.97 -11.58
C LYS A 192 -9.87 8.78 -10.53
N VAL A 193 -10.50 9.03 -9.36
CA VAL A 193 -9.86 9.74 -8.24
C VAL A 193 -8.67 8.96 -7.72
N ILE A 194 -8.85 7.67 -7.40
CA ILE A 194 -7.79 6.85 -6.84
C ILE A 194 -6.64 6.68 -7.84
N LEU A 195 -6.94 6.49 -9.13
CA LEU A 195 -5.93 6.39 -10.17
C LEU A 195 -5.09 7.66 -10.30
N ARG A 196 -5.72 8.84 -10.25
CA ARG A 196 -4.99 10.12 -10.31
C ARG A 196 -4.12 10.34 -9.08
N ILE A 197 -4.62 9.98 -7.90
CA ILE A 197 -3.83 10.01 -6.67
C ILE A 197 -2.63 9.06 -6.80
N ALA A 198 -2.85 7.82 -7.24
CA ALA A 198 -1.79 6.84 -7.44
C ALA A 198 -0.71 7.35 -8.40
N LEU A 199 -1.10 7.95 -9.53
CA LEU A 199 -0.16 8.53 -10.49
C LEU A 199 0.63 9.72 -9.90
N ALA A 200 -0.02 10.58 -9.12
CA ALA A 200 0.66 11.66 -8.41
C ALA A 200 1.65 11.11 -7.36
N MET A 201 1.27 10.05 -6.66
CA MET A 201 2.11 9.37 -5.69
C MET A 201 3.34 8.68 -6.32
N VAL A 202 3.28 8.26 -7.61
CA VAL A 202 4.46 7.75 -8.34
C VAL A 202 5.59 8.77 -8.33
N ILE A 203 5.28 10.04 -8.60
CA ILE A 203 6.28 11.12 -8.64
C ILE A 203 6.93 11.27 -7.26
N ILE A 204 6.13 11.31 -6.20
CA ILE A 204 6.64 11.40 -4.82
C ILE A 204 7.50 10.17 -4.48
N ALA A 205 7.06 8.97 -4.87
CA ALA A 205 7.77 7.73 -4.59
C ALA A 205 9.15 7.69 -5.27
N ILE A 206 9.27 8.19 -6.50
CA ILE A 206 10.55 8.30 -7.21
C ILE A 206 11.48 9.28 -6.49
N LEU A 207 10.97 10.45 -6.10
CA LEU A 207 11.75 11.45 -5.36
C LEU A 207 12.18 10.94 -3.98
N ASP A 208 11.28 10.26 -3.27
CA ASP A 208 11.60 9.64 -1.97
C ASP A 208 12.69 8.58 -2.12
N TYR A 209 12.60 7.73 -3.13
CA TYR A 209 13.62 6.71 -3.37
C TYR A 209 14.99 7.31 -3.68
N ALA A 210 15.04 8.34 -4.53
CA ALA A 210 16.27 9.05 -4.83
C ALA A 210 16.90 9.65 -3.55
N TYR A 211 16.05 10.26 -2.70
CA TYR A 211 16.48 10.79 -1.41
C TYR A 211 16.98 9.70 -0.45
N GLN A 212 16.23 8.58 -0.31
CA GLN A 212 16.60 7.45 0.54
C GLN A 212 17.93 6.84 0.09
N ARG A 213 18.14 6.72 -1.20
CA ARG A 213 19.40 6.22 -1.75
C ARG A 213 20.56 7.16 -1.44
N PHE A 214 20.38 8.46 -1.65
CA PHE A 214 21.39 9.47 -1.32
C PHE A 214 21.74 9.48 0.16
N GLU A 215 20.74 9.47 1.04
CA GLU A 215 20.91 9.44 2.48
C GLU A 215 21.63 8.16 2.95
N HIS A 216 21.27 7.02 2.38
CA HIS A 216 21.91 5.74 2.66
C HIS A 216 23.39 5.75 2.26
N GLU A 217 23.74 6.27 1.08
CA GLU A 217 25.13 6.40 0.65
C GLU A 217 25.92 7.37 1.56
N LYS A 218 25.30 8.48 1.98
CA LYS A 218 25.89 9.43 2.90
C LYS A 218 26.22 8.78 4.26
N GLN A 219 25.32 7.93 4.78
CA GLN A 219 25.56 7.19 6.03
C GLN A 219 26.66 6.14 5.93
N LEU A 220 26.97 5.66 4.73
CA LEU A 220 28.03 4.69 4.48
C LEU A 220 29.41 5.33 4.25
N LYS A 221 29.50 6.64 3.99
CA LYS A 221 30.79 7.36 3.82
C LYS A 221 31.69 7.21 5.05
N MET A 222 33.00 7.24 4.82
CA MET A 222 34.07 7.16 5.86
C MET A 222 34.68 8.53 6.08
#